data_f2d1fb9fe56cacfaf788f966dc9871d8
#
_entry.id   f2d1fb9fe56cacfaf788f966dc9871d8
#
_cell.length_a   1.000
_cell.length_b   1.000
_cell.length_c   1.000
_cell.angle_alpha   90.00
_cell.angle_beta   90.00
_cell.angle_gamma   90.00
#
_symmetry.space_group_name_H-M   'P 1'
#
loop_
_entity.id
_entity.type
_entity.pdbx_description
1 polymer ?
#
loop_
_entity_poly.entity_id
_entity_poly.type
_entity_poly.pdbx_seq_one_letter_code
_entity_poly.pdbx_strand_id
1 'polypeptide(L)'
;RNLIVAIDEIENIFKIPLDIEFAVNKNNEVIIFQARPLVANFSNIKNVQGTIKNFYGKIEDLKCEYKDIKSVIDGKNMMFSDMAFWNPSEIIGTSPRTLDYSLYRYIITSEAWNQGLVPMGYRQLNDELMYQIGIKPYISLDYSFYSLTPSKIDEKLATKLVEFYKKKLKKDTTAHDKIEFEIVYSNFDFNTENRTKELLDNGFSKEERQQILESLKELTVTNIKNHKQISESDNEDIKHLEKTRKHIVENDMESEDVNKIVEDILELLEDIR
;
A
#
# COMPACT_ATOMS: atom_id res chain seq x y z
N ARG A 1 6.12 -18.79 29.01
CA ARG A 1 6.94 -18.39 30.17
C ARG A 1 8.24 -17.71 29.75
N ASN A 2 9.01 -18.29 28.83
CA ASN A 2 10.29 -17.73 28.38
C ASN A 2 10.14 -16.36 27.73
N LEU A 3 9.07 -16.13 26.93
CA LEU A 3 8.81 -14.86 26.30
C LEU A 3 8.58 -13.72 27.33
N ILE A 4 7.77 -13.98 28.37
CA ILE A 4 7.50 -12.97 29.41
C ILE A 4 8.80 -12.61 30.14
N VAL A 5 9.63 -13.60 30.46
CA VAL A 5 10.93 -13.36 31.10
C VAL A 5 11.82 -12.49 30.22
N ALA A 6 11.90 -12.80 28.91
CA ALA A 6 12.70 -12.02 27.96
C ALA A 6 12.19 -10.57 27.83
N ILE A 7 10.88 -10.37 27.81
CA ILE A 7 10.26 -9.03 27.78
C ILE A 7 10.60 -8.28 29.07
N ASP A 8 10.42 -8.88 30.24
CA ASP A 8 10.70 -8.27 31.54
C ASP A 8 12.19 -7.88 31.66
N GLU A 9 13.11 -8.71 31.17
CA GLU A 9 14.53 -8.41 31.15
C GLU A 9 14.84 -7.19 30.28
N ILE A 10 14.28 -7.11 29.08
CA ILE A 10 14.49 -6.00 28.14
C ILE A 10 13.89 -4.71 28.69
N GLU A 11 12.65 -4.73 29.21
CA GLU A 11 12.02 -3.57 29.84
C GLU A 11 12.80 -3.09 31.06
N ASN A 12 13.39 -4.01 31.81
CA ASN A 12 14.27 -3.67 32.93
C ASN A 12 15.58 -2.98 32.52
N ILE A 13 16.08 -3.26 31.33
CA ILE A 13 17.27 -2.58 30.76
C ILE A 13 16.89 -1.17 30.29
N PHE A 14 15.83 -1.04 29.51
CA PHE A 14 15.41 0.23 28.91
C PHE A 14 14.66 1.16 29.87
N LYS A 15 13.99 0.61 30.91
CA LYS A 15 13.18 1.34 31.90
C LYS A 15 12.00 2.13 31.33
N ILE A 16 11.51 1.73 30.16
CA ILE A 16 10.37 2.34 29.46
C ILE A 16 9.56 1.23 28.79
N PRO A 17 8.27 1.44 28.51
CA PRO A 17 7.47 0.53 27.71
C PRO A 17 8.07 0.40 26.28
N LEU A 18 8.10 -0.83 25.78
CA LEU A 18 8.71 -1.14 24.49
C LEU A 18 7.73 -1.82 23.55
N ASP A 19 7.91 -1.55 22.27
CA ASP A 19 7.39 -2.32 21.16
C ASP A 19 8.49 -3.32 20.74
N ILE A 20 8.15 -4.63 20.79
CA ILE A 20 9.15 -5.70 20.65
C ILE A 20 8.72 -6.66 19.55
N GLU A 21 9.59 -6.82 18.55
CA GLU A 21 9.45 -7.83 17.52
C GLU A 21 10.23 -9.08 17.89
N PHE A 22 9.59 -10.25 17.86
CA PHE A 22 10.19 -11.49 18.27
C PHE A 22 9.72 -12.71 17.46
N ALA A 23 10.48 -13.78 17.51
CA ALA A 23 10.04 -15.11 17.11
C ALA A 23 10.30 -16.15 18.20
N VAL A 24 9.57 -17.25 18.15
CA VAL A 24 9.83 -18.43 18.98
C VAL A 24 10.18 -19.58 18.04
N ASN A 25 11.36 -20.16 18.20
CA ASN A 25 11.80 -21.25 17.37
C ASN A 25 11.20 -22.62 17.82
N LYS A 26 11.49 -23.68 17.08
CA LYS A 26 10.99 -25.04 17.35
C LYS A 26 11.42 -25.58 18.72
N ASN A 27 12.47 -25.03 19.32
CA ASN A 27 13.00 -25.42 20.63
C ASN A 27 12.40 -24.57 21.76
N ASN A 28 11.39 -23.72 21.48
CA ASN A 28 10.81 -22.75 22.41
C ASN A 28 11.81 -21.68 22.89
N GLU A 29 12.85 -21.39 22.12
CA GLU A 29 13.76 -20.28 22.37
C GLU A 29 13.19 -19.01 21.77
N VAL A 30 13.23 -17.93 22.55
CA VAL A 30 12.76 -16.59 22.12
C VAL A 30 13.92 -15.87 21.46
N ILE A 31 13.68 -15.35 20.26
CA ILE A 31 14.62 -14.56 19.47
C ILE A 31 14.01 -13.17 19.32
N ILE A 32 14.70 -12.17 19.85
CA ILE A 32 14.28 -10.76 19.71
C ILE A 32 14.93 -10.18 18.46
N PHE A 33 14.13 -9.66 17.55
CA PHE A 33 14.59 -9.01 16.34
C PHE A 33 14.76 -7.50 16.53
N GLN A 34 13.83 -6.89 17.26
CA GLN A 34 13.82 -5.46 17.50
C GLN A 34 13.19 -5.15 18.86
N ALA A 35 13.70 -4.12 19.54
CA ALA A 35 13.06 -3.47 20.68
C ALA A 35 13.19 -1.96 20.50
N ARG A 36 12.08 -1.24 20.50
CA ARG A 36 12.02 0.22 20.34
C ARG A 36 11.10 0.85 21.39
N PRO A 37 11.32 2.12 21.79
CA PRO A 37 10.40 2.80 22.70
C PRO A 37 8.98 2.82 22.17
N LEU A 38 8.02 2.41 23.01
CA LEU A 38 6.60 2.53 22.68
C LEU A 38 6.20 4.02 22.73
N VAL A 39 6.01 4.62 21.55
CA VAL A 39 5.62 6.03 21.41
C VAL A 39 4.11 6.17 21.57
N ALA A 40 3.57 5.80 22.73
CA ALA A 40 2.16 5.99 23.06
C ALA A 40 2.05 6.95 24.25
N ASN A 41 1.58 8.16 24.00
CA ASN A 41 1.41 9.16 25.06
C ASN A 41 -0.01 9.07 25.65
N PHE A 42 -0.21 8.17 26.61
CA PHE A 42 -1.49 7.98 27.30
C PHE A 42 -1.76 8.97 28.45
N SER A 43 -0.83 9.89 28.73
CA SER A 43 -0.82 10.65 30.00
C SER A 43 -1.82 11.82 30.11
N ASN A 44 -2.61 12.14 29.05
CA ASN A 44 -3.41 13.37 29.05
C ASN A 44 -4.90 13.23 28.76
N ILE A 45 -5.50 12.05 28.86
CA ILE A 45 -6.96 11.92 28.65
C ILE A 45 -7.67 12.23 29.97
N LYS A 46 -8.00 13.51 30.19
CA LYS A 46 -8.69 13.98 31.43
C LYS A 46 -10.17 13.58 31.52
N ASN A 47 -10.83 13.25 30.40
CA ASN A 47 -12.24 12.86 30.34
C ASN A 47 -12.46 11.69 29.38
N VAL A 48 -12.10 10.49 29.83
CA VAL A 48 -12.20 9.26 29.04
C VAL A 48 -13.61 9.02 28.51
N GLN A 49 -14.65 9.18 29.32
CA GLN A 49 -16.02 8.92 28.89
C GLN A 49 -16.53 9.93 27.86
N GLY A 50 -16.23 11.21 28.04
CA GLY A 50 -16.56 12.24 27.05
C GLY A 50 -15.82 12.05 25.75
N THR A 51 -14.53 11.68 25.82
CA THR A 51 -13.70 11.38 24.65
C THR A 51 -14.23 10.16 23.88
N ILE A 52 -14.59 9.08 24.58
CA ILE A 52 -15.17 7.89 23.97
C ILE A 52 -16.51 8.21 23.28
N LYS A 53 -17.40 8.95 23.94
CA LYS A 53 -18.69 9.33 23.35
C LYS A 53 -18.52 10.19 22.08
N ASN A 54 -17.62 11.17 22.12
CA ASN A 54 -17.31 11.98 20.95
C ASN A 54 -16.68 11.18 19.82
N PHE A 55 -15.83 10.20 20.16
CA PHE A 55 -15.22 9.31 19.19
C PHE A 55 -16.26 8.45 18.47
N TYR A 56 -17.21 7.83 19.20
CA TYR A 56 -18.30 7.06 18.61
C TYR A 56 -19.21 7.94 17.74
N GLY A 57 -19.52 9.18 18.17
CA GLY A 57 -20.28 10.13 17.35
C GLY A 57 -19.59 10.40 16.01
N LYS A 58 -18.29 10.69 16.02
CA LYS A 58 -17.50 10.90 14.80
C LYS A 58 -17.39 9.66 13.90
N ILE A 59 -17.34 8.46 14.48
CA ILE A 59 -17.38 7.22 13.70
C ILE A 59 -18.70 7.08 12.94
N GLU A 60 -19.82 7.37 13.58
CA GLU A 60 -21.14 7.29 12.91
C GLU A 60 -21.27 8.37 11.81
N ASP A 61 -20.76 9.58 12.03
CA ASP A 61 -20.70 10.62 11.00
C ASP A 61 -19.86 10.16 9.80
N LEU A 62 -18.67 9.60 10.04
CA LEU A 62 -17.80 9.04 9.01
C LEU A 62 -18.45 7.87 8.27
N LYS A 63 -19.12 6.96 8.99
CA LYS A 63 -19.86 5.88 8.33
C LYS A 63 -20.94 6.41 7.40
N CYS A 64 -21.64 7.49 7.80
CA CYS A 64 -22.63 8.14 6.94
C CYS A 64 -22.00 8.78 5.71
N GLU A 65 -20.82 9.38 5.84
CA GLU A 65 -20.10 10.03 4.74
C GLU A 65 -19.57 9.03 3.73
N TYR A 66 -18.96 7.93 4.20
CA TYR A 66 -18.20 7.01 3.33
C TYR A 66 -18.97 5.76 2.89
N LYS A 67 -20.08 5.39 3.55
CA LYS A 67 -20.84 4.16 3.22
C LYS A 67 -21.41 4.12 1.80
N ASP A 68 -21.63 5.29 1.22
CA ASP A 68 -22.30 5.45 -0.09
C ASP A 68 -21.34 5.86 -1.21
N ILE A 69 -20.01 5.93 -0.92
CA ILE A 69 -19.02 6.15 -1.97
C ILE A 69 -19.06 4.99 -2.95
N LYS A 70 -19.33 5.31 -4.22
CA LYS A 70 -19.42 4.35 -5.30
C LYS A 70 -18.11 4.28 -6.08
N SER A 71 -17.69 3.08 -6.38
CA SER A 71 -16.66 2.83 -7.38
C SER A 71 -17.19 3.16 -8.78
N VAL A 72 -16.43 3.88 -9.57
CA VAL A 72 -16.77 4.14 -10.98
C VAL A 72 -16.62 2.88 -11.84
N ILE A 73 -15.89 1.88 -11.35
CA ILE A 73 -15.59 0.63 -12.07
C ILE A 73 -16.83 -0.27 -12.16
N ASP A 74 -17.55 -0.46 -11.04
CA ASP A 74 -18.66 -1.39 -10.95
C ASP A 74 -19.98 -0.75 -10.46
N GLY A 75 -19.96 0.54 -10.14
CA GLY A 75 -21.10 1.28 -9.58
C GLY A 75 -21.53 0.83 -8.19
N LYS A 76 -20.79 -0.07 -7.55
CA LYS A 76 -21.07 -0.60 -6.21
C LYS A 76 -20.34 0.19 -5.13
N ASN A 77 -20.66 -0.10 -3.87
CA ASN A 77 -19.95 0.52 -2.76
C ASN A 77 -18.46 0.16 -2.81
N MET A 78 -17.62 1.20 -2.73
CA MET A 78 -16.18 1.07 -2.72
C MET A 78 -15.72 0.30 -1.47
N MET A 79 -14.71 -0.51 -1.64
CA MET A 79 -14.03 -1.19 -0.55
C MET A 79 -12.72 -0.48 -0.22
N PHE A 80 -12.45 -0.33 1.07
CA PHE A 80 -11.22 0.28 1.57
C PHE A 80 -10.44 -0.71 2.44
N SER A 81 -9.11 -0.60 2.38
CA SER A 81 -8.19 -1.32 3.27
C SER A 81 -7.08 -0.40 3.76
N ASP A 82 -6.64 -0.62 4.98
CA ASP A 82 -5.48 0.06 5.56
C ASP A 82 -4.20 -0.81 5.51
N MET A 83 -4.34 -2.06 5.06
CA MET A 83 -3.26 -3.05 4.96
C MET A 83 -2.99 -3.52 3.53
N ALA A 84 -3.63 -2.89 2.52
CA ALA A 84 -3.48 -3.32 1.14
C ALA A 84 -2.20 -2.75 0.51
N PHE A 85 -1.48 -3.60 -0.23
CA PHE A 85 -0.34 -3.23 -1.06
C PHE A 85 0.71 -2.41 -0.29
N TRP A 86 0.95 -1.18 -0.71
CA TRP A 86 1.87 -0.25 -0.09
C TRP A 86 1.22 0.42 1.13
N ASN A 87 0.97 -0.34 2.15
CA ASN A 87 0.30 0.04 3.38
C ASN A 87 0.69 1.46 3.84
N PRO A 88 -0.11 2.50 3.52
CA PRO A 88 0.25 3.88 3.87
C PRO A 88 0.38 4.06 5.38
N SER A 89 -0.38 3.32 6.16
CA SER A 89 -0.32 3.40 7.63
C SER A 89 1.01 2.93 8.20
N GLU A 90 1.72 2.02 7.55
CA GLU A 90 3.08 1.60 7.95
C GLU A 90 4.14 2.63 7.58
N ILE A 91 3.97 3.32 6.45
CA ILE A 91 4.96 4.24 5.93
C ILE A 91 4.83 5.62 6.56
N ILE A 92 3.62 6.18 6.60
CA ILE A 92 3.33 7.54 7.10
C ILE A 92 2.57 7.56 8.43
N GLY A 93 2.28 6.39 9.00
CA GLY A 93 1.56 6.24 10.27
C GLY A 93 0.04 6.24 10.13
N THR A 94 -0.63 5.81 11.20
CA THR A 94 -2.09 5.72 11.26
C THR A 94 -2.80 7.06 11.45
N SER A 95 -2.05 8.13 11.68
CA SER A 95 -2.53 9.49 11.86
C SER A 95 -1.51 10.48 11.28
N PRO A 96 -1.26 10.42 9.97
CA PRO A 96 -0.23 11.23 9.33
C PRO A 96 -0.55 12.72 9.43
N ARG A 97 0.49 13.54 9.49
CA ARG A 97 0.36 14.98 9.32
C ARG A 97 -0.04 15.28 7.88
N THR A 98 -0.60 16.46 7.65
CA THR A 98 -1.03 16.88 6.31
C THR A 98 0.09 16.80 5.28
N LEU A 99 1.31 17.20 5.67
CA LEU A 99 2.47 17.12 4.78
C LEU A 99 2.83 15.68 4.44
N ASP A 100 2.93 14.80 5.43
CA ASP A 100 3.27 13.38 5.21
C ASP A 100 2.26 12.70 4.28
N TYR A 101 0.95 12.98 4.48
CA TYR A 101 -0.11 12.49 3.61
C TYR A 101 0.02 13.03 2.17
N SER A 102 0.29 14.32 2.02
CA SER A 102 0.40 14.97 0.71
C SER A 102 1.61 14.47 -0.06
N LEU A 103 2.76 14.29 0.61
CA LEU A 103 3.98 13.76 0.00
C LEU A 103 3.78 12.30 -0.44
N TYR A 104 3.22 11.44 0.43
CA TYR A 104 2.95 10.06 0.07
C TYR A 104 1.99 9.95 -1.13
N ARG A 105 0.94 10.78 -1.14
CA ARG A 105 0.01 10.86 -2.25
C ARG A 105 0.73 11.25 -3.54
N TYR A 106 1.57 12.27 -3.51
CA TYR A 106 2.31 12.78 -4.65
C TYR A 106 3.32 11.76 -5.18
N ILE A 107 4.13 11.19 -4.30
CA ILE A 107 5.24 10.28 -4.65
C ILE A 107 4.75 8.90 -5.07
N ILE A 108 3.63 8.41 -4.51
CA ILE A 108 3.21 7.00 -4.66
C ILE A 108 1.85 6.87 -5.34
N THR A 109 0.78 7.46 -4.76
CA THR A 109 -0.59 7.04 -5.06
C THR A 109 -1.29 7.87 -6.13
N SER A 110 -0.69 8.96 -6.60
CA SER A 110 -1.21 9.75 -7.71
C SER A 110 -0.64 9.29 -9.06
N GLU A 111 -0.06 10.17 -9.84
CA GLU A 111 0.47 9.84 -11.18
C GLU A 111 1.60 8.81 -11.17
N ALA A 112 2.44 8.79 -10.13
CA ALA A 112 3.55 7.84 -10.00
C ALA A 112 3.07 6.39 -10.04
N TRP A 113 1.89 6.08 -9.50
CA TRP A 113 1.28 4.75 -9.63
C TRP A 113 1.09 4.32 -11.08
N ASN A 114 0.58 5.22 -11.92
CA ASN A 114 0.43 4.95 -13.36
C ASN A 114 1.77 4.94 -14.10
N GLN A 115 2.69 5.83 -13.74
CA GLN A 115 4.03 5.90 -14.35
C GLN A 115 4.81 4.59 -14.14
N GLY A 116 4.65 3.95 -12.97
CA GLY A 116 5.25 2.65 -12.70
C GLY A 116 4.53 1.50 -13.39
N LEU A 117 3.19 1.44 -13.31
CA LEU A 117 2.45 0.24 -13.72
C LEU A 117 2.08 0.19 -15.21
N VAL A 118 1.73 1.34 -15.82
CA VAL A 118 1.27 1.36 -17.21
C VAL A 118 2.35 0.89 -18.21
N PRO A 119 3.62 1.31 -18.09
CA PRO A 119 4.70 0.79 -18.96
C PRO A 119 4.92 -0.72 -18.80
N MET A 120 4.58 -1.28 -17.63
CA MET A 120 4.66 -2.71 -17.36
C MET A 120 3.49 -3.50 -17.99
N GLY A 121 2.51 -2.83 -18.59
CA GLY A 121 1.36 -3.44 -19.26
C GLY A 121 0.10 -3.57 -18.38
N TYR A 122 0.09 -2.94 -17.23
CA TYR A 122 -1.10 -2.85 -16.39
C TYR A 122 -2.03 -1.71 -16.83
N ARG A 123 -3.22 -1.69 -16.26
CA ARG A 123 -4.27 -0.76 -16.64
C ARG A 123 -4.07 0.60 -15.97
N GLN A 124 -4.24 1.66 -16.74
CA GLN A 124 -4.22 3.03 -16.23
C GLN A 124 -5.40 3.27 -15.27
N LEU A 125 -5.12 3.92 -14.16
CA LEU A 125 -6.09 4.40 -13.20
C LEU A 125 -6.24 5.93 -13.33
N ASN A 126 -7.46 6.42 -13.49
CA ASN A 126 -7.74 7.87 -13.61
C ASN A 126 -8.38 8.44 -12.33
N ASP A 127 -8.49 7.65 -11.28
CA ASP A 127 -9.15 7.98 -10.04
C ASP A 127 -8.19 7.95 -8.84
N GLU A 128 -8.62 8.54 -7.75
CA GLU A 128 -7.83 8.62 -6.52
C GLU A 128 -7.68 7.25 -5.86
N LEU A 129 -6.44 6.81 -5.68
CA LEU A 129 -6.14 5.52 -5.07
C LEU A 129 -6.21 5.54 -3.54
N MET A 130 -5.81 6.64 -2.91
CA MET A 130 -5.73 6.79 -1.46
C MET A 130 -6.72 7.82 -0.94
N TYR A 131 -7.41 7.48 0.13
CA TYR A 131 -8.41 8.29 0.80
C TYR A 131 -8.04 8.49 2.27
N GLN A 132 -8.28 9.69 2.78
CA GLN A 132 -8.18 9.94 4.23
C GLN A 132 -9.58 9.84 4.84
N ILE A 133 -9.83 8.80 5.63
CA ILE A 133 -11.10 8.60 6.33
C ILE A 133 -10.88 8.94 7.80
N GLY A 134 -11.41 10.07 8.22
CA GLY A 134 -11.09 10.67 9.50
C GLY A 134 -9.62 11.12 9.54
N ILE A 135 -8.82 10.48 10.37
CA ILE A 135 -7.39 10.80 10.52
C ILE A 135 -6.48 9.74 9.89
N LYS A 136 -7.04 8.64 9.39
CA LYS A 136 -6.28 7.49 8.91
C LYS A 136 -6.31 7.38 7.39
N PRO A 137 -5.18 7.06 6.73
CA PRO A 137 -5.15 6.79 5.30
C PRO A 137 -5.68 5.39 5.00
N TYR A 138 -6.41 5.26 3.90
CA TYR A 138 -6.94 4.01 3.36
C TYR A 138 -6.72 3.96 1.85
N ILE A 139 -6.53 2.76 1.34
CA ILE A 139 -6.43 2.49 -0.09
C ILE A 139 -7.78 1.95 -0.61
N SER A 140 -8.23 2.47 -1.75
CA SER A 140 -9.35 1.89 -2.49
C SER A 140 -8.93 0.55 -3.07
N LEU A 141 -9.56 -0.52 -2.61
CA LEU A 141 -9.34 -1.87 -3.18
C LEU A 141 -9.87 -2.01 -4.59
N ASP A 142 -10.98 -1.34 -4.90
CA ASP A 142 -11.55 -1.33 -6.24
C ASP A 142 -10.56 -0.82 -7.28
N TYR A 143 -9.96 0.32 -7.01
CA TYR A 143 -9.00 0.96 -7.90
C TYR A 143 -7.66 0.23 -7.92
N SER A 144 -7.20 -0.29 -6.78
CA SER A 144 -6.02 -1.13 -6.73
C SER A 144 -6.18 -2.40 -7.56
N PHE A 145 -7.29 -3.11 -7.40
CA PHE A 145 -7.58 -4.31 -8.19
C PHE A 145 -7.67 -4.01 -9.67
N TYR A 146 -8.33 -2.91 -10.03
CA TYR A 146 -8.48 -2.50 -11.41
C TYR A 146 -7.13 -2.16 -12.05
N SER A 147 -6.30 -1.35 -11.39
CA SER A 147 -4.99 -0.96 -11.90
C SER A 147 -4.03 -2.14 -12.09
N LEU A 148 -4.21 -3.22 -11.33
CA LEU A 148 -3.40 -4.44 -11.45
C LEU A 148 -3.96 -5.47 -12.48
N THR A 149 -5.04 -5.14 -13.18
CA THR A 149 -5.49 -5.99 -14.28
C THR A 149 -4.65 -5.72 -15.55
N PRO A 150 -4.36 -6.74 -16.37
CA PRO A 150 -3.69 -6.52 -17.65
C PRO A 150 -4.47 -5.53 -18.53
N SER A 151 -3.77 -4.56 -19.15
CA SER A 151 -4.42 -3.54 -19.99
C SER A 151 -5.06 -4.11 -21.26
N LYS A 152 -4.67 -5.31 -21.67
CA LYS A 152 -5.16 -5.98 -22.90
C LYS A 152 -6.51 -6.70 -22.75
N ILE A 153 -6.98 -6.96 -21.54
CA ILE A 153 -8.35 -7.44 -21.35
C ILE A 153 -9.32 -6.27 -21.52
N ASP A 154 -10.52 -6.55 -22.04
CA ASP A 154 -11.52 -5.49 -22.20
C ASP A 154 -12.05 -4.98 -20.85
N GLU A 155 -12.71 -3.82 -20.89
CA GLU A 155 -13.22 -3.13 -19.70
C GLU A 155 -14.23 -3.98 -18.91
N LYS A 156 -15.10 -4.68 -19.61
CA LYS A 156 -16.12 -5.53 -19.01
C LYS A 156 -15.50 -6.71 -18.27
N LEU A 157 -14.48 -7.32 -18.85
CA LEU A 157 -13.77 -8.43 -18.23
C LEU A 157 -12.92 -7.95 -17.04
N ALA A 158 -12.30 -6.76 -17.15
CA ALA A 158 -11.58 -6.13 -16.04
C ALA A 158 -12.51 -5.86 -14.86
N THR A 159 -13.68 -5.23 -15.10
CA THR A 159 -14.70 -5.00 -14.07
C THR A 159 -15.16 -6.29 -13.40
N LYS A 160 -15.43 -7.32 -14.20
CA LYS A 160 -15.83 -8.64 -13.70
C LYS A 160 -14.74 -9.27 -12.81
N LEU A 161 -13.48 -9.06 -13.17
CA LEU A 161 -12.34 -9.55 -12.41
C LEU A 161 -12.20 -8.79 -11.08
N VAL A 162 -12.37 -7.48 -11.06
CA VAL A 162 -12.41 -6.67 -9.83
C VAL A 162 -13.53 -7.14 -8.90
N GLU A 163 -14.73 -7.37 -9.42
CA GLU A 163 -15.85 -7.92 -8.62
C GLU A 163 -15.53 -9.29 -8.02
N PHE A 164 -14.86 -10.13 -8.78
CA PHE A 164 -14.39 -11.44 -8.30
C PHE A 164 -13.39 -11.29 -7.16
N TYR A 165 -12.38 -10.41 -7.28
CA TYR A 165 -11.39 -10.16 -6.24
C TYR A 165 -12.03 -9.60 -4.96
N LYS A 166 -12.95 -8.63 -5.10
CA LYS A 166 -13.73 -8.10 -3.96
C LYS A 166 -14.51 -9.21 -3.24
N LYS A 167 -15.13 -10.11 -4.00
CA LYS A 167 -15.89 -11.24 -3.45
C LYS A 167 -14.97 -12.26 -2.77
N LYS A 168 -13.83 -12.55 -3.37
CA LYS A 168 -12.81 -13.46 -2.83
C LYS A 168 -12.27 -12.94 -1.49
N LEU A 169 -11.87 -11.67 -1.43
CA LEU A 169 -11.39 -11.05 -0.21
C LEU A 169 -12.46 -10.97 0.90
N LYS A 170 -13.73 -10.71 0.55
CA LYS A 170 -14.83 -10.73 1.51
C LYS A 170 -15.05 -12.12 2.12
N LYS A 171 -14.75 -13.17 1.38
CA LYS A 171 -14.90 -14.56 1.84
C LYS A 171 -13.76 -14.94 2.81
N ASP A 172 -12.57 -14.42 2.57
CA ASP A 172 -11.39 -14.63 3.41
C ASP A 172 -10.71 -13.29 3.71
N THR A 173 -11.15 -12.63 4.77
CA THR A 173 -10.61 -11.34 5.21
C THR A 173 -9.21 -11.45 5.81
N THR A 174 -8.73 -12.66 6.11
CA THR A 174 -7.36 -12.87 6.60
C THR A 174 -6.30 -12.70 5.52
N ALA A 175 -6.73 -12.66 4.25
CA ALA A 175 -5.84 -12.44 3.11
C ALA A 175 -5.63 -10.94 2.77
N HIS A 176 -6.09 -10.01 3.63
CA HIS A 176 -5.99 -8.57 3.32
C HIS A 176 -4.54 -8.03 3.34
N ASP A 177 -3.62 -8.71 3.99
CA ASP A 177 -2.17 -8.45 4.01
C ASP A 177 -1.39 -9.25 2.96
N LYS A 178 -2.09 -10.05 2.13
CA LYS A 178 -1.52 -10.92 1.09
C LYS A 178 -2.26 -10.79 -0.24
N ILE A 179 -2.85 -9.62 -0.46
CA ILE A 179 -3.73 -9.39 -1.62
C ILE A 179 -3.02 -9.68 -2.94
N GLU A 180 -1.77 -9.26 -3.09
CA GLU A 180 -0.96 -9.43 -4.29
C GLU A 180 -0.61 -10.89 -4.58
N PHE A 181 -0.63 -11.76 -3.58
CA PHE A 181 -0.30 -13.19 -3.72
C PHE A 181 -1.53 -14.09 -3.72
N GLU A 182 -2.50 -13.80 -2.85
CA GLU A 182 -3.64 -14.70 -2.61
C GLU A 182 -4.92 -14.29 -3.35
N ILE A 183 -5.11 -13.00 -3.61
CA ILE A 183 -6.36 -12.47 -4.17
C ILE A 183 -6.23 -12.19 -5.66
N VAL A 184 -5.28 -11.33 -6.08
CA VAL A 184 -5.17 -10.88 -7.47
C VAL A 184 -4.29 -11.80 -8.32
N TYR A 185 -4.53 -11.78 -9.64
CA TYR A 185 -3.65 -12.36 -10.66
C TYR A 185 -2.89 -11.21 -11.32
N SER A 186 -1.75 -10.83 -10.74
CA SER A 186 -0.93 -9.72 -11.25
C SER A 186 0.10 -10.13 -12.28
N ASN A 187 0.50 -11.41 -12.31
CA ASN A 187 1.50 -11.95 -13.23
C ASN A 187 1.19 -13.42 -13.55
N PHE A 188 1.97 -13.99 -14.47
CA PHE A 188 1.91 -15.41 -14.80
C PHE A 188 3.09 -16.16 -14.16
N ASP A 189 2.77 -17.18 -13.36
CA ASP A 189 3.70 -18.10 -12.72
C ASP A 189 3.34 -19.57 -13.04
N PHE A 190 4.13 -20.52 -12.52
CA PHE A 190 3.93 -21.95 -12.75
C PHE A 190 2.59 -22.47 -12.18
N ASN A 191 1.94 -21.76 -11.28
CA ASN A 191 0.69 -22.16 -10.64
C ASN A 191 -0.53 -21.40 -11.18
N THR A 192 -0.33 -20.37 -11.98
CA THR A 192 -1.41 -19.48 -12.45
C THR A 192 -2.50 -20.24 -13.21
N GLU A 193 -2.13 -21.22 -14.06
CA GLU A 193 -3.11 -22.04 -14.76
C GLU A 193 -4.01 -22.84 -13.81
N ASN A 194 -3.46 -23.28 -12.69
CA ASN A 194 -4.23 -24.01 -11.68
C ASN A 194 -5.08 -23.07 -10.83
N ARG A 195 -4.52 -21.96 -10.35
CA ARG A 195 -5.21 -20.94 -9.55
C ARG A 195 -6.42 -20.36 -10.30
N THR A 196 -6.26 -20.05 -11.57
CA THR A 196 -7.33 -19.47 -12.40
C THR A 196 -8.50 -20.40 -12.70
N LYS A 197 -8.42 -21.69 -12.34
CA LYS A 197 -9.57 -22.61 -12.48
C LYS A 197 -10.78 -22.16 -11.64
N GLU A 198 -10.53 -21.53 -10.49
CA GLU A 198 -11.58 -20.99 -9.63
C GLU A 198 -12.46 -19.94 -10.35
N LEU A 199 -11.96 -19.28 -11.40
CA LEU A 199 -12.74 -18.36 -12.21
C LEU A 199 -13.96 -19.03 -12.84
N LEU A 200 -13.81 -20.27 -13.32
CA LEU A 200 -14.90 -21.04 -13.92
C LEU A 200 -16.05 -21.28 -12.93
N ASP A 201 -15.71 -21.57 -11.67
CA ASP A 201 -16.68 -21.76 -10.59
C ASP A 201 -17.32 -20.45 -10.13
N ASN A 202 -16.75 -19.31 -10.54
CA ASN A 202 -17.23 -17.96 -10.23
C ASN A 202 -17.86 -17.22 -11.43
N GLY A 203 -18.30 -17.99 -12.44
CA GLY A 203 -19.12 -17.47 -13.54
C GLY A 203 -18.33 -16.90 -14.71
N PHE A 204 -17.02 -17.15 -14.80
CA PHE A 204 -16.22 -16.83 -15.99
C PHE A 204 -16.37 -17.96 -17.03
N SER A 205 -16.41 -17.60 -18.31
CA SER A 205 -16.36 -18.60 -19.37
C SER A 205 -14.95 -19.14 -19.56
N LYS A 206 -14.80 -20.21 -20.33
CA LYS A 206 -13.49 -20.75 -20.70
C LYS A 206 -12.70 -19.76 -21.54
N GLU A 207 -13.38 -19.04 -22.40
CA GLU A 207 -12.81 -18.01 -23.28
C GLU A 207 -12.31 -16.81 -22.47
N GLU A 208 -13.13 -16.32 -21.52
CA GLU A 208 -12.73 -15.23 -20.60
C GLU A 208 -11.49 -15.62 -19.77
N ARG A 209 -11.50 -16.83 -19.22
CA ARG A 209 -10.33 -17.35 -18.49
C ARG A 209 -9.10 -17.44 -19.38
N GLN A 210 -9.26 -17.94 -20.62
CA GLN A 210 -8.14 -18.05 -21.57
C GLN A 210 -7.57 -16.68 -21.92
N GLN A 211 -8.43 -15.68 -22.16
CA GLN A 211 -8.03 -14.31 -22.43
C GLN A 211 -7.23 -13.72 -21.26
N ILE A 212 -7.65 -13.96 -20.01
CA ILE A 212 -6.90 -13.54 -18.81
C ILE A 212 -5.53 -14.21 -18.79
N LEU A 213 -5.44 -15.52 -18.99
CA LEU A 213 -4.19 -16.27 -18.97
C LEU A 213 -3.20 -15.78 -20.04
N GLU A 214 -3.67 -15.55 -21.26
CA GLU A 214 -2.83 -15.06 -22.37
C GLU A 214 -2.33 -13.64 -22.08
N SER A 215 -3.20 -12.77 -21.55
CA SER A 215 -2.81 -11.42 -21.18
C SER A 215 -1.77 -11.40 -20.04
N LEU A 216 -1.92 -12.25 -19.03
CA LEU A 216 -0.93 -12.40 -17.96
C LEU A 216 0.41 -12.95 -18.46
N LYS A 217 0.39 -13.95 -19.34
CA LYS A 217 1.62 -14.48 -19.98
C LYS A 217 2.36 -13.39 -20.74
N GLU A 218 1.65 -12.64 -21.55
CA GLU A 218 2.24 -11.57 -22.35
C GLU A 218 2.82 -10.46 -21.49
N LEU A 219 2.06 -10.00 -20.47
CA LEU A 219 2.50 -9.02 -19.49
C LEU A 219 3.80 -9.49 -18.81
N THR A 220 3.83 -10.71 -18.30
CA THR A 220 5.01 -11.27 -17.62
C THR A 220 6.22 -11.39 -18.55
N VAL A 221 6.02 -11.84 -19.79
CA VAL A 221 7.10 -11.92 -20.79
C VAL A 221 7.64 -10.53 -21.11
N THR A 222 6.78 -9.54 -21.24
CA THR A 222 7.17 -8.15 -21.50
C THR A 222 8.01 -7.60 -20.35
N ASN A 223 7.57 -7.81 -19.11
CA ASN A 223 8.29 -7.37 -17.92
C ASN A 223 9.67 -8.03 -17.78
N ILE A 224 9.77 -9.33 -18.05
CA ILE A 224 11.05 -10.04 -18.03
C ILE A 224 12.00 -9.49 -19.11
N LYS A 225 11.50 -9.19 -20.30
CA LYS A 225 12.31 -8.63 -21.38
C LYS A 225 12.80 -7.22 -21.07
N ASN A 226 11.97 -6.42 -20.42
CA ASN A 226 12.27 -5.03 -20.11
C ASN A 226 13.02 -4.86 -18.78
N HIS A 227 13.14 -5.93 -17.98
CA HIS A 227 13.74 -5.90 -16.65
C HIS A 227 15.12 -5.23 -16.61
N LYS A 228 15.98 -5.50 -17.59
CA LYS A 228 17.32 -4.91 -17.64
C LYS A 228 17.25 -3.38 -17.83
N GLN A 229 16.41 -2.92 -18.73
CA GLN A 229 16.23 -1.49 -19.02
C GLN A 229 15.63 -0.75 -17.81
N ILE A 230 14.64 -1.34 -17.16
CA ILE A 230 14.03 -0.79 -15.92
C ILE A 230 15.10 -0.67 -14.85
N SER A 231 15.87 -1.73 -14.59
CA SER A 231 16.92 -1.73 -13.57
C SER A 231 18.08 -0.77 -13.87
N GLU A 232 18.39 -0.52 -15.14
CA GLU A 232 19.40 0.47 -15.55
C GLU A 232 18.88 1.90 -15.28
N SER A 233 17.62 2.19 -15.60
CA SER A 233 16.96 3.47 -15.30
C SER A 233 16.93 3.74 -13.82
N ASP A 234 16.43 2.81 -13.00
CA ASP A 234 16.38 2.94 -11.54
C ASP A 234 17.76 3.28 -10.94
N ASN A 235 18.85 2.68 -11.45
CA ASN A 235 20.19 2.95 -10.98
C ASN A 235 20.70 4.36 -11.36
N GLU A 236 20.27 4.92 -12.48
CA GLU A 236 20.60 6.30 -12.89
C GLU A 236 19.82 7.29 -12.02
N ASP A 237 18.54 7.03 -11.78
CA ASP A 237 17.69 7.84 -10.93
C ASP A 237 18.19 7.88 -9.48
N ILE A 238 18.59 6.73 -8.91
CA ILE A 238 19.21 6.66 -7.58
C ILE A 238 20.49 7.52 -7.50
N LYS A 239 21.34 7.47 -8.52
CA LYS A 239 22.56 8.31 -8.54
C LYS A 239 22.22 9.79 -8.61
N HIS A 240 21.20 10.15 -9.37
CA HIS A 240 20.75 11.54 -9.44
C HIS A 240 20.18 12.01 -8.10
N LEU A 241 19.31 11.21 -7.46
CA LEU A 241 18.81 11.46 -6.11
C LEU A 241 19.91 11.65 -5.08
N GLU A 242 20.92 10.78 -5.09
CA GLU A 242 22.06 10.90 -4.17
C GLU A 242 22.85 12.20 -4.38
N LYS A 243 23.02 12.61 -5.64
CA LYS A 243 23.69 13.86 -6.01
C LYS A 243 22.90 15.08 -5.55
N THR A 244 21.60 15.11 -5.82
CA THR A 244 20.70 16.22 -5.43
C THR A 244 20.58 16.32 -3.92
N ARG A 245 20.41 15.19 -3.22
CA ARG A 245 20.42 15.13 -1.76
C ARG A 245 21.73 15.68 -1.17
N LYS A 246 22.86 15.29 -1.72
CA LYS A 246 24.16 15.77 -1.29
C LYS A 246 24.30 17.27 -1.48
N HIS A 247 23.84 17.80 -2.62
CA HIS A 247 23.83 19.22 -2.92
C HIS A 247 22.99 20.01 -1.90
N ILE A 248 21.79 19.55 -1.56
CA ILE A 248 20.92 20.18 -0.55
C ILE A 248 21.54 20.18 0.84
N VAL A 249 22.20 19.09 1.24
CA VAL A 249 22.81 18.94 2.57
C VAL A 249 24.11 19.74 2.68
N GLU A 250 24.91 19.83 1.61
CA GLU A 250 26.21 20.54 1.60
C GLU A 250 26.06 22.05 1.39
N ASN A 251 24.99 22.51 0.74
CA ASN A 251 24.64 23.94 0.66
C ASN A 251 23.91 24.28 1.95
N ASP A 252 24.70 24.75 2.93
CA ASP A 252 24.25 25.15 4.25
C ASP A 252 22.89 25.87 4.17
N MET A 253 21.90 25.38 4.91
CA MET A 253 20.53 25.93 4.96
C MET A 253 20.48 27.41 5.45
N GLU A 254 21.63 27.98 5.77
CA GLU A 254 21.82 29.41 6.04
C GLU A 254 21.97 30.26 4.76
N SER A 255 21.93 29.66 3.56
CA SER A 255 21.99 30.43 2.32
C SER A 255 20.71 31.25 2.13
N GLU A 256 20.88 32.51 1.79
CA GLU A 256 19.84 33.53 1.71
C GLU A 256 18.78 33.30 0.59
N ASP A 257 18.93 32.26 -0.24
CA ASP A 257 18.03 32.00 -1.36
C ASP A 257 17.07 30.82 -1.09
N VAL A 258 16.01 31.13 -0.34
CA VAL A 258 14.92 30.19 -0.06
C VAL A 258 14.26 29.65 -1.34
N ASN A 259 14.22 30.45 -2.42
CA ASN A 259 13.60 30.01 -3.67
C ASN A 259 14.40 28.89 -4.32
N LYS A 260 15.74 28.98 -4.29
CA LYS A 260 16.61 27.94 -4.81
C LYS A 260 16.48 26.64 -4.03
N ILE A 261 16.38 26.71 -2.70
CA ILE A 261 16.14 25.53 -1.84
C ILE A 261 14.80 24.87 -2.19
N VAL A 262 13.78 25.68 -2.44
CA VAL A 262 12.47 25.16 -2.86
C VAL A 262 12.54 24.51 -4.25
N GLU A 263 13.26 25.10 -5.19
CA GLU A 263 13.48 24.52 -6.52
C GLU A 263 14.22 23.16 -6.43
N ASP A 264 15.30 23.10 -5.67
CA ASP A 264 16.09 21.87 -5.44
C ASP A 264 15.23 20.77 -4.78
N ILE A 265 14.35 21.12 -3.83
CA ILE A 265 13.41 20.18 -3.20
C ILE A 265 12.35 19.69 -4.19
N LEU A 266 11.82 20.58 -5.04
CA LEU A 266 10.84 20.19 -6.06
C LEU A 266 11.47 19.26 -7.11
N GLU A 267 12.71 19.55 -7.56
CA GLU A 267 13.46 18.67 -8.45
C GLU A 267 13.67 17.29 -7.80
N LEU A 268 14.09 17.24 -6.53
CA LEU A 268 14.23 15.98 -5.79
C LEU A 268 12.92 15.19 -5.70
N LEU A 269 11.80 15.86 -5.50
CA LEU A 269 10.49 15.21 -5.41
C LEU A 269 10.03 14.65 -6.76
N GLU A 270 10.36 15.32 -7.89
CA GLU A 270 10.09 14.80 -9.22
C GLU A 270 10.96 13.57 -9.53
N ASP A 271 12.23 13.58 -9.12
CA ASP A 271 13.13 12.43 -9.29
C ASP A 271 12.71 11.20 -8.46
N ILE A 272 12.12 11.41 -7.29
CA ILE A 272 11.58 10.33 -6.44
C ILE A 272 10.30 9.75 -7.02
N ARG A 273 9.54 10.56 -7.74
CA ARG A 273 8.25 10.19 -8.31
C ARG A 273 8.37 9.25 -9.51
#